data_c0bcd784cb89321112ec24d887876906
#
_entry.id   c0bcd784cb89321112ec24d887876906
#
_cell.length_a   1.000
_cell.length_b   1.000
_cell.length_c   1.000
_cell.angle_alpha   90.00
_cell.angle_beta   90.00
_cell.angle_gamma   90.00
#
_symmetry.space_group_name_H-M   'P 1'
#
loop_
_entity.id
_entity.type
_entity.pdbx_description
1 polymer ?
#
loop_
_entity_poly.entity_id
_entity_poly.type
_entity_poly.pdbx_seq_one_letter_code
_entity_poly.pdbx_strand_id
1 'polypeptide(L)'
;MIYSSILNLKEDNTFSVISKIFKLWIFLGIIYMIKIRIENYLFPTFLSFARQYLFRLFLERNKSNFNDSSIASDINRILEVTRYMKEIFSWVSQYILPLSFLLIFLNSYFVYKIPIMGFVNIFSNIMMGLYINNNYKTLVNQSIKRENTYVDMVKKLDENFNNLLNIYLNNQIDQTISSNEKIENEYKDIYIEQNQKVLNFVNNIKLLNYFFIMICIYILSKKMKNKEEFINIILMFTFYLSTIETLIEDVPFMAMTIGNIIHAEPFLEGISILEKRETPLSNFQGNIKFDDISFKYDNSPYLFKNFSLDINQGERIGIIGQTGKGKSTLVKILLDFYNIEKGNIYLDGINYKDICLEDIRKNIHYINQKTILFNDTIYNNMKYGNDETDESILQFLKKYELDSIFYDLNKKIEKNGSMISMGMQKIIFLVRGILQKCPVLIFDEPFSGIDQNTRRLVLHMIDQETKNKTIIIITHDLEGIENILDKIIKL
;
A
#
# COMPACT_ATOMS: atom_id res chain seq x y z
N MET A 1 9.22 -21.77 -45.74
CA MET A 1 9.99 -21.31 -46.93
C MET A 1 11.50 -21.37 -46.74
N ILE A 2 12.08 -20.72 -45.73
CA ILE A 2 13.54 -20.70 -45.51
C ILE A 2 14.07 -22.12 -45.24
N TYR A 3 13.42 -22.91 -44.41
CA TYR A 3 13.84 -24.27 -44.05
C TYR A 3 13.68 -25.25 -45.24
N SER A 4 12.64 -25.13 -46.06
CA SER A 4 12.49 -25.90 -47.28
C SER A 4 13.53 -25.51 -48.33
N SER A 5 13.96 -24.25 -48.35
CA SER A 5 15.06 -23.78 -49.18
C SER A 5 16.41 -24.32 -48.76
N ILE A 6 16.60 -24.61 -47.45
CA ILE A 6 17.83 -25.21 -46.92
C ILE A 6 17.93 -26.69 -47.30
N LEU A 7 16.82 -27.43 -47.28
CA LEU A 7 16.79 -28.86 -47.64
C LEU A 7 16.96 -29.13 -49.15
N ASN A 8 16.64 -28.14 -50.00
CA ASN A 8 16.78 -28.23 -51.48
C ASN A 8 18.00 -27.48 -52.02
N LEU A 9 19.05 -27.28 -51.19
CA LEU A 9 20.24 -26.59 -51.61
C LEU A 9 21.02 -27.41 -52.63
N LYS A 10 20.98 -27.00 -53.90
CA LYS A 10 22.05 -27.19 -54.87
C LYS A 10 23.16 -26.19 -54.55
N GLU A 11 24.45 -26.57 -54.72
CA GLU A 11 25.61 -25.76 -54.29
C GLU A 11 25.56 -24.29 -54.76
N ASP A 12 24.96 -23.98 -55.86
CA ASP A 12 24.87 -22.64 -56.45
C ASP A 12 23.93 -21.66 -55.73
N ASN A 13 23.04 -22.14 -54.82
CA ASN A 13 22.04 -21.29 -54.12
C ASN A 13 22.28 -21.11 -52.63
N THR A 14 23.30 -21.77 -52.05
CA THR A 14 23.57 -21.75 -50.60
C THR A 14 23.83 -20.35 -50.08
N PHE A 15 24.67 -19.58 -50.76
CA PHE A 15 25.03 -18.21 -50.37
C PHE A 15 23.82 -17.25 -50.32
N SER A 16 22.93 -17.36 -51.30
CA SER A 16 21.68 -16.55 -51.36
C SER A 16 20.75 -16.84 -50.20
N VAL A 17 20.61 -18.11 -49.81
CA VAL A 17 19.75 -18.52 -48.68
C VAL A 17 20.35 -18.07 -47.35
N ILE A 18 21.66 -18.27 -47.15
CA ILE A 18 22.37 -17.82 -45.94
C ILE A 18 22.27 -16.30 -45.81
N SER A 19 22.46 -15.54 -46.90
CA SER A 19 22.32 -14.08 -46.88
C SER A 19 20.92 -13.63 -46.47
N LYS A 20 19.85 -14.30 -46.92
CA LYS A 20 18.45 -14.00 -46.54
C LYS A 20 18.22 -14.30 -45.07
N ILE A 21 18.73 -15.43 -44.58
CA ILE A 21 18.65 -15.79 -43.15
C ILE A 21 19.37 -14.73 -42.29
N PHE A 22 20.58 -14.35 -42.69
CA PHE A 22 21.38 -13.34 -41.96
C PHE A 22 20.68 -11.97 -41.91
N LYS A 23 20.11 -11.52 -43.04
CA LYS A 23 19.32 -10.28 -43.09
C LYS A 23 18.10 -10.33 -42.15
N LEU A 24 17.39 -11.47 -42.13
CA LEU A 24 16.25 -11.67 -41.23
C LEU A 24 16.69 -11.62 -39.75
N TRP A 25 17.83 -12.26 -39.42
CA TRP A 25 18.36 -12.24 -38.05
C TRP A 25 18.77 -10.83 -37.61
N ILE A 26 19.43 -10.05 -38.49
CA ILE A 26 19.75 -8.65 -38.19
C ILE A 26 18.46 -7.84 -37.97
N PHE A 27 17.46 -8.00 -38.81
CA PHE A 27 16.19 -7.30 -38.67
C PHE A 27 15.49 -7.64 -37.34
N LEU A 28 15.39 -8.92 -36.99
CA LEU A 28 14.86 -9.38 -35.72
C LEU A 28 15.66 -8.85 -34.53
N GLY A 29 16.99 -8.83 -34.64
CA GLY A 29 17.89 -8.27 -33.63
C GLY A 29 17.64 -6.77 -33.39
N ILE A 30 17.42 -6.00 -34.46
CA ILE A 30 17.09 -4.57 -34.36
C ILE A 30 15.73 -4.39 -33.65
N ILE A 31 14.71 -5.13 -34.03
CA ILE A 31 13.39 -5.09 -33.38
C ILE A 31 13.53 -5.44 -31.88
N TYR A 32 14.31 -6.47 -31.56
CA TYR A 32 14.55 -6.88 -30.18
C TYR A 32 15.26 -5.78 -29.37
N MET A 33 16.28 -5.13 -29.94
CA MET A 33 16.96 -4.00 -29.29
C MET A 33 16.03 -2.81 -29.05
N ILE A 34 15.14 -2.49 -30.01
CA ILE A 34 14.14 -1.45 -29.86
C ILE A 34 13.15 -1.82 -28.72
N LYS A 35 12.66 -3.07 -28.72
CA LYS A 35 11.77 -3.58 -27.66
C LYS A 35 12.39 -3.43 -26.29
N ILE A 36 13.62 -3.92 -26.08
CA ILE A 36 14.33 -3.81 -24.78
C ILE A 36 14.47 -2.35 -24.36
N ARG A 37 14.79 -1.46 -25.31
CA ARG A 37 14.97 -0.02 -24.99
C ARG A 37 13.66 0.61 -24.53
N ILE A 38 12.54 0.24 -25.13
CA ILE A 38 11.20 0.68 -24.72
C ILE A 38 10.86 0.12 -23.33
N GLU A 39 11.09 -1.17 -23.11
CA GLU A 39 10.80 -1.84 -21.82
C GLU A 39 11.64 -1.26 -20.69
N ASN A 40 12.92 -0.99 -20.91
CA ASN A 40 13.82 -0.38 -19.92
C ASN A 40 13.39 1.03 -19.47
N TYR A 41 12.67 1.76 -20.30
CA TYR A 41 12.09 3.05 -19.95
C TYR A 41 10.68 2.90 -19.34
N LEU A 42 9.85 2.07 -19.96
CA LEU A 42 8.44 1.93 -19.61
C LEU A 42 8.23 1.31 -18.24
N PHE A 43 8.95 0.22 -17.91
CA PHE A 43 8.75 -0.47 -16.64
C PHE A 43 9.09 0.38 -15.40
N PRO A 44 10.26 1.03 -15.30
CA PRO A 44 10.56 1.88 -14.16
C PRO A 44 9.58 3.06 -14.02
N THR A 45 9.19 3.66 -15.15
CA THR A 45 8.22 4.77 -15.18
C THR A 45 6.85 4.34 -14.67
N PHE A 46 6.36 3.19 -15.18
CA PHE A 46 5.09 2.61 -14.74
C PHE A 46 5.12 2.26 -13.25
N LEU A 47 6.19 1.63 -12.75
CA LEU A 47 6.31 1.29 -11.33
C LEU A 47 6.37 2.51 -10.43
N SER A 48 7.08 3.56 -10.85
CA SER A 48 7.13 4.82 -10.12
C SER A 48 5.75 5.46 -10.05
N PHE A 49 5.06 5.55 -11.19
CA PHE A 49 3.69 6.05 -11.26
C PHE A 49 2.74 5.24 -10.38
N ALA A 50 2.74 3.91 -10.50
CA ALA A 50 1.85 3.03 -9.73
C ALA A 50 2.09 3.19 -8.21
N ARG A 51 3.35 3.24 -7.75
CA ARG A 51 3.67 3.45 -6.33
C ARG A 51 3.19 4.80 -5.82
N GLN A 52 3.45 5.87 -6.58
CA GLN A 52 3.00 7.21 -6.20
C GLN A 52 1.46 7.30 -6.17
N TYR A 53 0.81 6.68 -7.14
CA TYR A 53 -0.64 6.63 -7.22
C TYR A 53 -1.25 5.88 -6.02
N LEU A 54 -0.75 4.67 -5.72
CA LEU A 54 -1.20 3.88 -4.56
C LEU A 54 -0.89 4.59 -3.23
N PHE A 55 0.26 5.24 -3.11
CA PHE A 55 0.59 6.03 -1.92
C PHE A 55 -0.37 7.21 -1.74
N ARG A 56 -0.68 7.93 -2.82
CA ARG A 56 -1.68 9.00 -2.79
C ARG A 56 -3.05 8.47 -2.36
N LEU A 57 -3.49 7.35 -2.92
CA LEU A 57 -4.74 6.70 -2.56
C LEU A 57 -4.76 6.31 -1.08
N PHE A 58 -3.66 5.78 -0.56
CA PHE A 58 -3.50 5.45 0.86
C PHE A 58 -3.67 6.69 1.74
N LEU A 59 -3.02 7.80 1.41
CA LEU A 59 -3.15 9.04 2.16
C LEU A 59 -4.58 9.58 2.13
N GLU A 60 -5.23 9.58 0.97
CA GLU A 60 -6.61 10.04 0.82
C GLU A 60 -7.60 9.18 1.64
N ARG A 61 -7.44 7.85 1.61
CA ARG A 61 -8.28 6.92 2.38
C ARG A 61 -8.17 7.15 3.88
N ASN A 62 -6.95 7.37 4.39
CA ASN A 62 -6.71 7.49 5.83
C ASN A 62 -6.97 8.91 6.36
N LYS A 63 -7.42 9.84 5.52
CA LYS A 63 -7.80 11.19 5.98
C LYS A 63 -8.91 11.17 7.03
N SER A 64 -9.94 10.34 6.86
CA SER A 64 -11.14 10.32 7.71
C SER A 64 -11.28 9.10 8.63
N ASN A 65 -10.43 8.08 8.46
CA ASN A 65 -10.47 6.85 9.28
C ASN A 65 -9.04 6.42 9.62
N PHE A 66 -8.37 7.24 10.42
CA PHE A 66 -6.98 6.99 10.76
C PHE A 66 -6.85 5.83 11.75
N ASN A 67 -6.15 4.76 11.34
CA ASN A 67 -5.84 3.62 12.18
C ASN A 67 -4.33 3.37 12.20
N ASP A 68 -3.70 3.62 13.33
CA ASP A 68 -2.25 3.45 13.52
C ASP A 68 -1.77 1.99 13.37
N SER A 69 -2.66 1.01 13.54
CA SER A 69 -2.29 -0.39 13.65
C SER A 69 -1.94 -1.09 12.33
N SER A 70 -2.19 -0.47 11.18
CA SER A 70 -2.05 -1.10 9.85
C SER A 70 -0.92 -0.56 8.97
N ILE A 71 -0.23 0.49 9.38
CA ILE A 71 0.70 1.26 8.52
C ILE A 71 1.81 0.39 7.91
N ALA A 72 2.47 -0.45 8.71
CA ALA A 72 3.56 -1.31 8.20
C ALA A 72 3.05 -2.35 7.19
N SER A 73 1.86 -2.93 7.44
CA SER A 73 1.23 -3.87 6.51
C SER A 73 0.81 -3.20 5.21
N ASP A 74 0.36 -1.94 5.28
CA ASP A 74 -0.10 -1.18 4.12
C ASP A 74 1.06 -0.73 3.22
N ILE A 75 2.22 -0.39 3.80
CA ILE A 75 3.45 -0.13 3.04
C ILE A 75 3.85 -1.37 2.24
N ASN A 76 3.88 -2.54 2.89
CA ASN A 76 4.23 -3.79 2.22
C ASN A 76 3.23 -4.09 1.09
N ARG A 77 1.93 -3.89 1.29
CA ARG A 77 0.91 -4.07 0.24
C ARG A 77 1.14 -3.17 -0.97
N ILE A 78 1.46 -1.88 -0.78
CA ILE A 78 1.79 -0.97 -1.89
C ILE A 78 2.96 -1.51 -2.72
N LEU A 79 4.02 -2.00 -2.07
CA LEU A 79 5.20 -2.52 -2.74
C LEU A 79 4.91 -3.83 -3.46
N GLU A 80 4.15 -4.73 -2.86
CA GLU A 80 3.79 -6.03 -3.43
C GLU A 80 2.84 -5.91 -4.61
N VAL A 81 1.75 -5.12 -4.49
CA VAL A 81 0.81 -4.88 -5.59
C VAL A 81 1.54 -4.33 -6.82
N THR A 82 2.43 -3.36 -6.63
CA THR A 82 3.20 -2.80 -7.76
C THR A 82 4.13 -3.83 -8.39
N ARG A 83 4.71 -4.75 -7.60
CA ARG A 83 5.50 -5.87 -8.11
C ARG A 83 4.66 -6.82 -8.95
N TYR A 84 3.49 -7.24 -8.45
CA TYR A 84 2.58 -8.11 -9.20
C TYR A 84 2.05 -7.46 -10.49
N MET A 85 1.74 -6.17 -10.47
CA MET A 85 1.37 -5.42 -11.68
C MET A 85 2.49 -5.45 -12.72
N LYS A 86 3.76 -5.28 -12.31
CA LYS A 86 4.92 -5.43 -13.20
C LYS A 86 5.00 -6.84 -13.78
N GLU A 87 4.84 -7.86 -12.95
CA GLU A 87 4.91 -9.27 -13.37
C GLU A 87 3.86 -9.58 -14.43
N ILE A 88 2.60 -9.18 -14.23
CA ILE A 88 1.54 -9.33 -15.24
C ILE A 88 1.89 -8.61 -16.53
N PHE A 89 2.31 -7.34 -16.43
CA PHE A 89 2.66 -6.56 -17.62
C PHE A 89 3.83 -7.19 -18.39
N SER A 90 4.89 -7.61 -17.69
CA SER A 90 6.03 -8.31 -18.29
C SER A 90 5.59 -9.62 -18.95
N TRP A 91 4.75 -10.38 -18.28
CA TRP A 91 4.28 -11.67 -18.78
C TRP A 91 3.41 -11.51 -20.03
N VAL A 92 2.49 -10.53 -20.05
CA VAL A 92 1.69 -10.22 -21.25
C VAL A 92 2.57 -9.78 -22.41
N SER A 93 3.55 -8.89 -22.19
CA SER A 93 4.38 -8.35 -23.26
C SER A 93 5.43 -9.35 -23.78
N GLN A 94 5.95 -10.22 -22.93
CA GLN A 94 7.06 -11.12 -23.27
C GLN A 94 6.59 -12.51 -23.69
N TYR A 95 5.45 -12.97 -23.19
CA TYR A 95 4.95 -14.34 -23.42
C TYR A 95 3.60 -14.36 -24.12
N ILE A 96 2.54 -13.79 -23.54
CA ILE A 96 1.19 -13.95 -24.11
C ILE A 96 1.11 -13.41 -25.52
N LEU A 97 1.46 -12.15 -25.75
CA LEU A 97 1.33 -11.54 -27.07
C LEU A 97 2.17 -12.26 -28.11
N PRO A 98 3.49 -12.49 -27.93
CA PRO A 98 4.29 -13.20 -28.95
C PRO A 98 3.82 -14.63 -29.20
N LEU A 99 3.52 -15.40 -28.14
CA LEU A 99 3.08 -16.78 -28.28
C LEU A 99 1.69 -16.89 -28.92
N SER A 100 0.78 -15.96 -28.63
CA SER A 100 -0.54 -15.91 -29.26
C SER A 100 -0.44 -15.64 -30.77
N PHE A 101 0.40 -14.70 -31.17
CA PHE A 101 0.67 -14.45 -32.58
C PHE A 101 1.27 -15.67 -33.28
N LEU A 102 2.23 -16.33 -32.61
CA LEU A 102 2.84 -17.56 -33.13
C LEU A 102 1.83 -18.68 -33.28
N LEU A 103 0.93 -18.87 -32.31
CA LEU A 103 -0.16 -19.87 -32.41
C LEU A 103 -1.10 -19.58 -33.56
N ILE A 104 -1.51 -18.32 -33.74
CA ILE A 104 -2.39 -17.94 -34.87
C ILE A 104 -1.69 -18.27 -36.22
N PHE A 105 -0.41 -17.92 -36.32
CA PHE A 105 0.38 -18.21 -37.53
C PHE A 105 0.50 -19.72 -37.77
N LEU A 106 0.85 -20.52 -36.76
CA LEU A 106 1.00 -21.97 -36.89
C LEU A 106 -0.32 -22.66 -37.21
N ASN A 107 -1.43 -22.28 -36.59
CA ASN A 107 -2.74 -22.81 -36.92
C ASN A 107 -3.15 -22.47 -38.35
N SER A 108 -2.91 -21.24 -38.82
CA SER A 108 -3.17 -20.84 -40.20
C SER A 108 -2.33 -21.65 -41.18
N TYR A 109 -1.05 -21.88 -40.85
CA TYR A 109 -0.17 -22.74 -41.65
C TYR A 109 -0.71 -24.16 -41.76
N PHE A 110 -1.17 -24.79 -40.65
CA PHE A 110 -1.71 -26.16 -40.67
C PHE A 110 -3.06 -26.22 -41.42
N VAL A 111 -3.93 -25.23 -41.26
CA VAL A 111 -5.19 -25.16 -42.04
C VAL A 111 -4.89 -25.08 -43.53
N TYR A 112 -3.87 -24.33 -43.95
CA TYR A 112 -3.47 -24.22 -45.35
C TYR A 112 -2.84 -25.53 -45.90
N LYS A 113 -1.98 -26.19 -45.12
CA LYS A 113 -1.24 -27.39 -45.59
C LYS A 113 -2.03 -28.69 -45.40
N ILE A 114 -2.69 -28.87 -44.27
CA ILE A 114 -3.47 -30.05 -43.92
C ILE A 114 -4.73 -29.60 -43.18
N PRO A 115 -5.80 -29.20 -43.86
CA PRO A 115 -6.98 -28.58 -43.25
C PRO A 115 -7.54 -29.34 -42.07
N ILE A 116 -7.63 -30.67 -42.14
CA ILE A 116 -8.14 -31.54 -41.08
C ILE A 116 -7.28 -31.39 -39.80
N MET A 117 -5.96 -31.39 -39.91
CA MET A 117 -5.05 -31.21 -38.78
C MET A 117 -5.15 -29.79 -38.18
N GLY A 118 -5.25 -28.77 -39.06
CA GLY A 118 -5.45 -27.40 -38.62
C GLY A 118 -6.73 -27.20 -37.81
N PHE A 119 -7.85 -27.79 -38.27
CA PHE A 119 -9.10 -27.75 -37.51
C PHE A 119 -9.03 -28.52 -36.18
N VAL A 120 -8.34 -29.69 -36.15
CA VAL A 120 -8.12 -30.42 -34.90
C VAL A 120 -7.32 -29.60 -33.89
N ASN A 121 -6.26 -28.91 -34.34
CA ASN A 121 -5.47 -28.02 -33.48
C ASN A 121 -6.31 -26.84 -32.94
N ILE A 122 -7.11 -26.19 -33.80
CA ILE A 122 -8.00 -25.10 -33.36
C ILE A 122 -9.02 -25.62 -32.33
N PHE A 123 -9.62 -26.78 -32.59
CA PHE A 123 -10.56 -27.40 -31.66
C PHE A 123 -9.90 -27.75 -30.33
N SER A 124 -8.69 -28.32 -30.36
CA SER A 124 -7.87 -28.55 -29.16
C SER A 124 -7.64 -27.27 -28.34
N ASN A 125 -7.25 -26.17 -29.01
CA ASN A 125 -7.02 -24.88 -28.35
C ASN A 125 -8.30 -24.34 -27.70
N ILE A 126 -9.46 -24.48 -28.35
CA ILE A 126 -10.76 -24.10 -27.77
C ILE A 126 -11.08 -24.94 -26.54
N MET A 127 -10.91 -26.25 -26.61
CA MET A 127 -11.15 -27.15 -25.46
C MET A 127 -10.24 -26.85 -24.28
N MET A 128 -8.95 -26.56 -24.55
CA MET A 128 -8.02 -26.12 -23.51
C MET A 128 -8.44 -24.78 -22.90
N GLY A 129 -8.86 -23.82 -23.72
CA GLY A 129 -9.38 -22.54 -23.24
C GLY A 129 -10.62 -22.68 -22.35
N LEU A 130 -11.56 -23.55 -22.71
CA LEU A 130 -12.73 -23.85 -21.88
C LEU A 130 -12.33 -24.51 -20.55
N TYR A 131 -11.37 -25.45 -20.58
CA TYR A 131 -10.85 -26.06 -19.36
C TYR A 131 -10.18 -25.03 -18.43
N ILE A 132 -9.37 -24.12 -18.98
CA ILE A 132 -8.73 -23.04 -18.24
C ILE A 132 -9.80 -22.14 -17.60
N ASN A 133 -10.78 -21.70 -18.37
CA ASN A 133 -11.84 -20.81 -17.88
C ASN A 133 -12.65 -21.44 -16.73
N ASN A 134 -12.93 -22.74 -16.79
CA ASN A 134 -13.68 -23.45 -15.75
C ASN A 134 -12.88 -23.62 -14.45
N ASN A 135 -11.56 -23.72 -14.52
CA ASN A 135 -10.71 -23.99 -13.37
C ASN A 135 -9.98 -22.73 -12.85
N TYR A 136 -9.96 -21.63 -13.62
CA TYR A 136 -9.22 -20.42 -13.30
C TYR A 136 -9.58 -19.85 -11.93
N LYS A 137 -10.88 -19.72 -11.62
CA LYS A 137 -11.34 -19.20 -10.32
C LYS A 137 -10.82 -20.02 -9.14
N THR A 138 -10.69 -21.33 -9.31
CA THR A 138 -10.15 -22.20 -8.25
C THR A 138 -8.69 -21.89 -7.96
N LEU A 139 -7.87 -21.66 -9.00
CA LEU A 139 -6.46 -21.28 -8.84
C LEU A 139 -6.31 -19.92 -8.18
N VAL A 140 -7.13 -18.93 -8.61
CA VAL A 140 -7.17 -17.59 -8.00
C VAL A 140 -7.54 -17.66 -6.52
N ASN A 141 -8.61 -18.38 -6.16
CA ASN A 141 -9.05 -18.51 -4.77
C ASN A 141 -8.01 -19.19 -3.87
N GLN A 142 -7.26 -20.16 -4.39
CA GLN A 142 -6.15 -20.77 -3.66
C GLN A 142 -5.01 -19.78 -3.42
N SER A 143 -4.72 -18.93 -4.39
CA SER A 143 -3.72 -17.88 -4.21
C SER A 143 -4.14 -16.87 -3.14
N ILE A 144 -5.40 -16.42 -3.15
CA ILE A 144 -5.95 -15.54 -2.12
C ILE A 144 -5.84 -16.18 -0.73
N LYS A 145 -6.21 -17.46 -0.60
CA LYS A 145 -6.09 -18.21 0.68
C LYS A 145 -4.65 -18.25 1.17
N ARG A 146 -3.70 -18.57 0.30
CA ARG A 146 -2.27 -18.58 0.65
C ARG A 146 -1.78 -17.21 1.09
N GLU A 147 -2.16 -16.16 0.35
CA GLU A 147 -1.74 -14.78 0.64
C GLU A 147 -2.26 -14.30 1.99
N ASN A 148 -3.51 -14.63 2.35
CA ASN A 148 -4.07 -14.33 3.68
C ASN A 148 -3.19 -14.92 4.78
N THR A 149 -2.83 -16.21 4.67
CA THR A 149 -2.00 -16.89 5.69
C THR A 149 -0.58 -16.31 5.72
N TYR A 150 -0.03 -15.96 4.56
CA TYR A 150 1.27 -15.26 4.47
C TYR A 150 1.26 -13.92 5.22
N VAL A 151 0.23 -13.11 5.02
CA VAL A 151 0.07 -11.83 5.74
C VAL A 151 -0.04 -12.04 7.24
N ASP A 152 -0.77 -13.06 7.70
CA ASP A 152 -0.89 -13.36 9.13
C ASP A 152 0.44 -13.84 9.74
N MET A 153 1.22 -14.62 8.99
CA MET A 153 2.59 -14.99 9.36
C MET A 153 3.49 -13.75 9.49
N VAL A 154 3.46 -12.84 8.52
CA VAL A 154 4.26 -11.59 8.55
C VAL A 154 3.87 -10.72 9.74
N LYS A 155 2.55 -10.56 10.02
CA LYS A 155 2.08 -9.83 11.20
C LYS A 155 2.62 -10.41 12.51
N LYS A 156 2.65 -11.75 12.62
CA LYS A 156 3.18 -12.43 13.82
C LYS A 156 4.68 -12.20 13.98
N LEU A 157 5.44 -12.24 12.90
CA LEU A 157 6.86 -11.90 12.92
C LEU A 157 7.08 -10.45 13.33
N ASP A 158 6.33 -9.51 12.77
CA ASP A 158 6.41 -8.09 13.12
C ASP A 158 6.10 -7.86 14.61
N GLU A 159 5.04 -8.48 15.14
CA GLU A 159 4.71 -8.47 16.58
C GLU A 159 5.89 -8.95 17.44
N ASN A 160 6.51 -10.06 17.06
CA ASN A 160 7.65 -10.62 17.81
C ASN A 160 8.88 -9.71 17.72
N PHE A 161 9.19 -9.14 16.55
CA PHE A 161 10.32 -8.22 16.40
C PHE A 161 10.12 -6.92 17.19
N ASN A 162 8.92 -6.39 17.25
CA ASN A 162 8.59 -5.20 18.05
C ASN A 162 8.65 -5.50 19.57
N ASN A 163 8.54 -6.77 19.96
CA ASN A 163 8.58 -7.21 21.36
C ASN A 163 9.86 -7.95 21.76
N LEU A 164 10.95 -7.87 20.98
CA LEU A 164 12.20 -8.61 21.23
C LEU A 164 12.72 -8.43 22.66
N LEU A 165 12.74 -7.20 23.17
CA LEU A 165 13.20 -6.93 24.53
C LEU A 165 12.39 -7.71 25.56
N ASN A 166 11.07 -7.75 25.42
CA ASN A 166 10.19 -8.49 26.32
C ASN A 166 10.41 -10.00 26.24
N ILE A 167 10.65 -10.53 25.03
CA ILE A 167 10.96 -11.94 24.81
C ILE A 167 12.25 -12.31 25.55
N TYR A 168 13.29 -11.48 25.43
CA TYR A 168 14.57 -11.71 26.11
C TYR A 168 14.47 -11.58 27.63
N LEU A 169 13.84 -10.50 28.13
CA LEU A 169 13.71 -10.26 29.57
C LEU A 169 12.89 -11.35 30.28
N ASN A 170 11.92 -11.95 29.59
CA ASN A 170 11.09 -13.01 30.15
C ASN A 170 11.58 -14.42 29.80
N ASN A 171 12.74 -14.55 29.11
CA ASN A 171 13.33 -15.83 28.67
C ASN A 171 12.35 -16.71 27.89
N GLN A 172 11.56 -16.09 26.95
CA GLN A 172 10.50 -16.75 26.20
C GLN A 172 10.90 -17.10 24.75
N ILE A 173 12.19 -17.31 24.48
CA ILE A 173 12.71 -17.55 23.12
C ILE A 173 12.08 -18.83 22.56
N ASP A 174 12.17 -19.96 23.27
CA ASP A 174 11.69 -21.26 22.79
C ASP A 174 10.18 -21.27 22.57
N GLN A 175 9.42 -20.62 23.46
CA GLN A 175 7.98 -20.50 23.30
C GLN A 175 7.61 -19.64 22.08
N THR A 176 8.36 -18.59 21.82
CA THR A 176 8.16 -17.71 20.65
C THR A 176 8.47 -18.46 19.36
N ILE A 177 9.58 -19.22 19.33
CA ILE A 177 9.94 -20.10 18.21
C ILE A 177 8.82 -21.10 17.93
N SER A 178 8.37 -21.83 18.96
CA SER A 178 7.31 -22.84 18.81
C SER A 178 5.97 -22.25 18.36
N SER A 179 5.66 -21.03 18.76
CA SER A 179 4.48 -20.27 18.28
C SER A 179 4.60 -19.92 16.80
N ASN A 180 5.78 -19.49 16.36
CA ASN A 180 6.03 -19.20 14.94
C ASN A 180 6.00 -20.48 14.08
N GLU A 181 6.56 -21.60 14.56
CA GLU A 181 6.54 -22.86 13.84
C GLU A 181 5.11 -23.34 13.52
N LYS A 182 4.13 -23.06 14.37
CA LYS A 182 2.73 -23.41 14.10
C LYS A 182 2.18 -22.67 12.88
N ILE A 183 2.41 -21.36 12.82
CA ILE A 183 1.93 -20.52 11.70
C ILE A 183 2.67 -20.86 10.41
N GLU A 184 3.99 -21.10 10.50
CA GLU A 184 4.80 -21.56 9.37
C GLU A 184 4.30 -22.91 8.82
N ASN A 185 3.95 -23.85 9.70
CA ASN A 185 3.39 -25.14 9.29
C ASN A 185 2.03 -24.97 8.61
N GLU A 186 1.16 -24.11 9.11
CA GLU A 186 -0.13 -23.80 8.48
C GLU A 186 0.09 -23.19 7.07
N TYR A 187 0.98 -22.22 6.93
CA TYR A 187 1.33 -21.65 5.64
C TYR A 187 1.88 -22.70 4.67
N LYS A 188 2.81 -23.53 5.15
CA LYS A 188 3.40 -24.63 4.37
C LYS A 188 2.32 -25.60 3.87
N ASP A 189 1.37 -25.99 4.70
CA ASP A 189 0.32 -26.93 4.33
C ASP A 189 -0.62 -26.36 3.27
N ILE A 190 -0.99 -25.09 3.41
CA ILE A 190 -1.77 -24.35 2.39
C ILE A 190 -0.99 -24.22 1.08
N TYR A 191 0.31 -23.96 1.15
CA TYR A 191 1.17 -23.85 -0.02
C TYR A 191 1.30 -25.21 -0.75
N ILE A 192 1.43 -26.31 -0.01
CA ILE A 192 1.43 -27.67 -0.57
C ILE A 192 0.08 -27.96 -1.24
N GLU A 193 -1.05 -27.63 -0.60
CA GLU A 193 -2.40 -27.80 -1.18
C GLU A 193 -2.53 -27.04 -2.51
N GLN A 194 -2.06 -25.80 -2.55
CA GLN A 194 -2.06 -24.98 -3.77
C GLN A 194 -1.23 -25.66 -4.88
N ASN A 195 0.01 -26.08 -4.57
CA ASN A 195 0.89 -26.72 -5.55
C ASN A 195 0.29 -28.03 -6.09
N GLN A 196 -0.40 -28.81 -5.27
CA GLN A 196 -1.10 -30.02 -5.73
C GLN A 196 -2.24 -29.68 -6.71
N LYS A 197 -3.01 -28.61 -6.44
CA LYS A 197 -4.07 -28.16 -7.35
C LYS A 197 -3.51 -27.66 -8.68
N VAL A 198 -2.40 -26.91 -8.62
CA VAL A 198 -1.68 -26.46 -9.81
C VAL A 198 -1.16 -27.65 -10.63
N LEU A 199 -0.53 -28.62 -9.95
CA LEU A 199 -0.02 -29.82 -10.60
C LEU A 199 -1.16 -30.61 -11.29
N ASN A 200 -2.28 -30.83 -10.61
CA ASN A 200 -3.44 -31.52 -11.17
C ASN A 200 -4.02 -30.75 -12.37
N PHE A 201 -4.10 -29.42 -12.28
CA PHE A 201 -4.55 -28.58 -13.39
C PHE A 201 -3.65 -28.73 -14.62
N VAL A 202 -2.32 -28.60 -14.44
CA VAL A 202 -1.34 -28.71 -15.53
C VAL A 202 -1.35 -30.12 -16.14
N ASN A 203 -1.38 -31.17 -15.30
CA ASN A 203 -1.41 -32.56 -15.77
C ASN A 203 -2.67 -32.85 -16.60
N ASN A 204 -3.85 -32.42 -16.14
CA ASN A 204 -5.10 -32.65 -16.85
C ASN A 204 -5.13 -31.96 -18.22
N ILE A 205 -4.65 -30.71 -18.29
CA ILE A 205 -4.62 -29.99 -19.58
C ILE A 205 -3.55 -30.56 -20.50
N LYS A 206 -2.39 -31.02 -19.99
CA LYS A 206 -1.37 -31.73 -20.78
C LYS A 206 -1.91 -33.08 -21.33
N LEU A 207 -2.66 -33.83 -20.53
CA LEU A 207 -3.30 -35.05 -20.99
C LEU A 207 -4.30 -34.79 -22.13
N LEU A 208 -5.11 -33.74 -21.99
CA LEU A 208 -6.02 -33.32 -23.06
C LEU A 208 -5.24 -32.94 -24.31
N ASN A 209 -4.16 -32.19 -24.20
CA ASN A 209 -3.31 -31.83 -25.32
C ASN A 209 -2.68 -33.04 -25.99
N TYR A 210 -2.13 -33.99 -25.23
CA TYR A 210 -1.51 -35.21 -25.76
C TYR A 210 -2.52 -36.09 -26.54
N PHE A 211 -3.79 -36.13 -26.08
CA PHE A 211 -4.83 -36.80 -26.85
C PHE A 211 -4.99 -36.21 -28.24
N PHE A 212 -5.05 -34.89 -28.40
CA PHE A 212 -5.14 -34.25 -29.72
C PHE A 212 -3.86 -34.38 -30.52
N ILE A 213 -2.70 -34.40 -29.90
CA ILE A 213 -1.40 -34.66 -30.53
C ILE A 213 -1.41 -36.03 -31.21
N MET A 214 -1.91 -37.07 -30.53
CA MET A 214 -2.00 -38.40 -31.11
C MET A 214 -2.90 -38.43 -32.34
N ILE A 215 -4.04 -37.71 -32.35
CA ILE A 215 -4.91 -37.57 -33.51
C ILE A 215 -4.16 -36.87 -34.65
N CYS A 216 -3.43 -35.81 -34.39
CA CYS A 216 -2.64 -35.09 -35.41
C CYS A 216 -1.56 -35.98 -36.02
N ILE A 217 -0.83 -36.75 -35.22
CA ILE A 217 0.20 -37.70 -35.70
C ILE A 217 -0.45 -38.78 -36.57
N TYR A 218 -1.62 -39.31 -36.18
CA TYR A 218 -2.35 -40.27 -36.99
C TYR A 218 -2.76 -39.66 -38.36
N ILE A 219 -3.27 -38.44 -38.39
CA ILE A 219 -3.63 -37.73 -39.63
C ILE A 219 -2.39 -37.57 -40.51
N LEU A 220 -1.26 -37.14 -39.93
CA LEU A 220 0.01 -36.99 -40.65
C LEU A 220 0.47 -38.31 -41.29
N SER A 221 0.42 -39.42 -40.56
CA SER A 221 0.85 -40.75 -41.06
C SER A 221 0.03 -41.22 -42.26
N LYS A 222 -1.26 -40.82 -42.37
CA LYS A 222 -2.14 -41.19 -43.44
C LYS A 222 -2.10 -40.27 -44.65
N LYS A 223 -1.83 -38.96 -44.45
CA LYS A 223 -1.94 -37.95 -45.50
C LYS A 223 -0.62 -37.67 -46.24
N MET A 224 0.53 -37.93 -45.64
CA MET A 224 1.84 -37.55 -46.15
C MET A 224 2.52 -38.71 -46.89
N LYS A 225 2.76 -38.49 -48.21
CA LYS A 225 3.52 -39.37 -49.08
C LYS A 225 4.90 -38.85 -49.43
N ASN A 226 5.09 -37.51 -49.38
CA ASN A 226 6.35 -36.86 -49.67
C ASN A 226 7.20 -36.71 -48.38
N LYS A 227 8.41 -37.27 -48.37
CA LYS A 227 9.31 -37.27 -47.19
C LYS A 227 9.74 -35.85 -46.80
N GLU A 228 9.99 -34.97 -47.77
CA GLU A 228 10.42 -33.58 -47.46
C GLU A 228 9.29 -32.74 -46.83
N GLU A 229 8.07 -32.83 -47.40
CA GLU A 229 6.92 -32.16 -46.81
C GLU A 229 6.60 -32.69 -45.40
N PHE A 230 6.73 -33.98 -45.19
CA PHE A 230 6.55 -34.63 -43.90
C PHE A 230 7.52 -34.06 -42.83
N ILE A 231 8.81 -33.94 -43.15
CA ILE A 231 9.82 -33.37 -42.25
C ILE A 231 9.50 -31.92 -41.94
N ASN A 232 9.13 -31.11 -42.92
CA ASN A 232 8.80 -29.69 -42.70
C ASN A 232 7.58 -29.54 -41.78
N ILE A 233 6.55 -30.34 -41.95
CA ILE A 233 5.34 -30.28 -41.14
C ILE A 233 5.63 -30.74 -39.71
N ILE A 234 6.43 -31.81 -39.50
CA ILE A 234 6.82 -32.26 -38.17
C ILE A 234 7.59 -31.18 -37.46
N LEU A 235 8.55 -30.50 -38.12
CA LEU A 235 9.27 -29.40 -37.49
C LEU A 235 8.34 -28.27 -37.05
N MET A 236 7.41 -27.85 -37.92
CA MET A 236 6.42 -26.82 -37.53
C MET A 236 5.48 -27.30 -36.40
N PHE A 237 5.15 -28.59 -36.40
CA PHE A 237 4.34 -29.17 -35.35
C PHE A 237 5.08 -29.23 -34.01
N THR A 238 6.39 -29.50 -34.01
CA THR A 238 7.22 -29.42 -32.81
C THR A 238 7.25 -27.98 -32.21
N PHE A 239 7.37 -26.97 -33.06
CA PHE A 239 7.24 -25.56 -32.62
C PHE A 239 5.86 -25.27 -32.04
N TYR A 240 4.80 -25.76 -32.64
CA TYR A 240 3.44 -25.64 -32.11
C TYR A 240 3.31 -26.26 -30.72
N LEU A 241 3.81 -27.49 -30.56
CA LEU A 241 3.78 -28.18 -29.26
C LEU A 241 4.54 -27.42 -28.19
N SER A 242 5.76 -26.97 -28.47
CA SER A 242 6.55 -26.17 -27.54
C SER A 242 5.83 -24.89 -27.14
N THR A 243 5.16 -24.22 -28.09
CA THR A 243 4.39 -22.98 -27.81
C THR A 243 3.21 -23.26 -26.89
N ILE A 244 2.46 -24.32 -27.12
CA ILE A 244 1.33 -24.72 -26.29
C ILE A 244 1.77 -25.14 -24.89
N GLU A 245 2.85 -25.94 -24.77
CA GLU A 245 3.37 -26.34 -23.48
C GLU A 245 3.80 -25.16 -22.62
N THR A 246 4.50 -24.19 -23.18
CA THR A 246 4.87 -22.95 -22.49
C THR A 246 3.62 -22.21 -22.00
N LEU A 247 2.59 -22.04 -22.84
CA LEU A 247 1.36 -21.37 -22.44
C LEU A 247 0.62 -22.10 -21.31
N ILE A 248 0.57 -23.43 -21.35
CA ILE A 248 -0.07 -24.27 -20.31
C ILE A 248 0.64 -24.08 -18.96
N GLU A 249 1.97 -24.06 -18.96
CA GLU A 249 2.79 -23.92 -17.75
C GLU A 249 2.68 -22.52 -17.13
N ASP A 250 2.46 -21.50 -17.94
CA ASP A 250 2.37 -20.11 -17.49
C ASP A 250 0.98 -19.71 -16.92
N VAL A 251 -0.10 -20.42 -17.29
CA VAL A 251 -1.46 -20.10 -16.82
C VAL A 251 -1.60 -20.08 -15.30
N PRO A 252 -1.09 -21.08 -14.53
CA PRO A 252 -1.16 -21.04 -13.07
C PRO A 252 -0.44 -19.85 -12.46
N PHE A 253 0.74 -19.49 -12.98
CA PHE A 253 1.49 -18.32 -12.50
C PHE A 253 0.67 -17.03 -12.65
N MET A 254 0.01 -16.85 -13.79
CA MET A 254 -0.86 -15.71 -14.02
C MET A 254 -2.06 -15.71 -13.06
N ALA A 255 -2.73 -16.84 -12.89
CA ALA A 255 -3.86 -16.97 -11.96
C ALA A 255 -3.45 -16.64 -10.52
N MET A 256 -2.25 -17.09 -10.10
CA MET A 256 -1.70 -16.79 -8.78
C MET A 256 -1.39 -15.30 -8.62
N THR A 257 -0.76 -14.68 -9.60
CA THR A 257 -0.42 -13.25 -9.58
C THR A 257 -1.68 -12.37 -9.54
N ILE A 258 -2.71 -12.74 -10.31
CA ILE A 258 -4.02 -12.05 -10.26
C ILE A 258 -4.69 -12.25 -8.91
N GLY A 259 -4.62 -13.45 -8.32
CA GLY A 259 -5.15 -13.72 -6.98
C GLY A 259 -4.52 -12.83 -5.91
N ASN A 260 -3.21 -12.62 -5.98
CA ASN A 260 -2.49 -11.74 -5.07
C ASN A 260 -2.89 -10.25 -5.24
N ILE A 261 -3.19 -9.80 -6.47
CA ILE A 261 -3.71 -8.45 -6.71
C ILE A 261 -5.14 -8.31 -6.16
N ILE A 262 -6.01 -9.29 -6.41
CA ILE A 262 -7.39 -9.29 -5.89
C ILE A 262 -7.40 -9.29 -4.36
N HIS A 263 -6.48 -10.03 -3.72
CA HIS A 263 -6.31 -9.99 -2.26
C HIS A 263 -6.06 -8.56 -1.74
N ALA A 264 -5.41 -7.71 -2.52
CA ALA A 264 -5.17 -6.31 -2.16
C ALA A 264 -6.33 -5.36 -2.52
N GLU A 265 -7.41 -5.84 -3.17
CA GLU A 265 -8.55 -5.03 -3.59
C GLU A 265 -9.22 -4.27 -2.42
N PRO A 266 -9.45 -4.86 -1.22
CA PRO A 266 -10.01 -4.13 -0.08
C PRO A 266 -9.15 -2.93 0.37
N PHE A 267 -7.84 -2.97 0.07
CA PHE A 267 -6.96 -1.83 0.29
C PHE A 267 -7.23 -0.68 -0.70
N LEU A 268 -7.70 -1.02 -1.91
CA LEU A 268 -8.03 -0.06 -2.98
C LEU A 268 -9.49 0.41 -2.91
N GLU A 269 -10.37 -0.37 -2.26
CA GLU A 269 -11.77 0.01 -2.02
C GLU A 269 -11.87 1.09 -0.94
N GLY A 270 -12.86 1.96 -1.04
CA GLY A 270 -13.12 3.04 -0.07
C GLY A 270 -12.52 4.40 -0.46
N ILE A 271 -11.83 4.49 -1.59
CA ILE A 271 -11.28 5.74 -2.11
C ILE A 271 -12.33 6.57 -2.85
N SER A 272 -13.38 5.92 -3.33
CA SER A 272 -14.44 6.55 -4.15
C SER A 272 -15.55 7.22 -3.36
N ILE A 273 -15.55 7.17 -2.01
CA ILE A 273 -16.69 7.57 -1.17
C ILE A 273 -16.35 8.74 -0.22
N LEU A 274 -15.25 9.44 -0.43
CA LEU A 274 -15.12 10.73 0.25
C LEU A 274 -16.11 11.69 -0.40
N GLU A 275 -17.25 11.88 0.25
CA GLU A 275 -18.16 13.00 -0.08
C GLU A 275 -17.33 14.27 -0.13
N LYS A 276 -17.29 14.91 -1.29
CA LYS A 276 -16.64 16.21 -1.42
C LYS A 276 -17.39 17.18 -0.54
N ARG A 277 -16.86 17.45 0.63
CA ARG A 277 -17.31 18.55 1.46
C ARG A 277 -16.75 19.82 0.85
N GLU A 278 -17.63 20.76 0.50
CA GLU A 278 -17.26 21.92 -0.31
C GLU A 278 -17.33 23.23 0.45
N THR A 279 -17.88 23.23 1.68
CA THR A 279 -18.00 24.47 2.46
C THR A 279 -16.66 24.88 3.03
N PRO A 280 -16.08 26.02 2.61
CA PRO A 280 -14.84 26.50 3.19
C PRO A 280 -15.09 27.07 4.59
N LEU A 281 -14.16 26.83 5.50
CA LEU A 281 -14.17 27.46 6.83
C LEU A 281 -13.37 28.76 6.80
N SER A 282 -13.93 29.78 6.16
CA SER A 282 -13.29 31.09 6.03
C SER A 282 -13.49 31.90 7.31
N ASN A 283 -12.42 32.57 7.78
CA ASN A 283 -12.44 33.45 8.96
C ASN A 283 -12.94 32.78 10.26
N PHE A 284 -12.57 31.52 10.47
CA PHE A 284 -12.89 30.79 11.69
C PHE A 284 -12.38 31.53 12.94
N GLN A 285 -13.28 31.79 13.87
CA GLN A 285 -12.99 32.53 15.10
C GLN A 285 -12.61 31.62 16.27
N GLY A 286 -13.00 30.34 16.20
CA GLY A 286 -12.64 29.35 17.21
C GLY A 286 -13.75 28.95 18.15
N ASN A 287 -15.04 29.19 17.81
CA ASN A 287 -16.16 28.66 18.57
C ASN A 287 -16.41 27.19 18.18
N ILE A 288 -16.51 26.31 19.17
CA ILE A 288 -16.72 24.89 18.99
C ILE A 288 -17.89 24.44 19.84
N LYS A 289 -18.88 23.78 19.23
CA LYS A 289 -20.03 23.23 19.95
C LYS A 289 -20.19 21.75 19.63
N PHE A 290 -20.15 20.91 20.67
CA PHE A 290 -20.61 19.54 20.63
C PHE A 290 -22.07 19.52 21.09
N ASP A 291 -22.97 18.98 20.25
CA ASP A 291 -24.42 19.00 20.50
C ASP A 291 -24.96 17.57 20.50
N ASP A 292 -25.20 17.04 21.70
CA ASP A 292 -25.79 15.72 21.96
C ASP A 292 -25.08 14.56 21.25
N ILE A 293 -23.73 14.60 21.18
CA ILE A 293 -22.95 13.60 20.47
C ILE A 293 -22.95 12.25 21.20
N SER A 294 -23.02 11.17 20.44
CA SER A 294 -22.82 9.80 20.94
C SER A 294 -21.80 9.08 20.08
N PHE A 295 -20.86 8.42 20.74
CA PHE A 295 -19.75 7.70 20.09
C PHE A 295 -19.41 6.41 20.84
N LYS A 296 -19.10 5.36 20.07
CA LYS A 296 -18.47 4.12 20.55
C LYS A 296 -17.44 3.61 19.55
N TYR A 297 -16.47 2.85 20.01
CA TYR A 297 -15.63 2.04 19.12
C TYR A 297 -16.38 0.78 18.68
N ASP A 298 -15.97 0.20 17.56
CA ASP A 298 -16.51 -1.05 17.06
C ASP A 298 -16.52 -2.12 18.16
N ASN A 299 -17.69 -2.78 18.31
CA ASN A 299 -17.90 -3.83 19.32
C ASN A 299 -17.68 -3.40 20.78
N SER A 300 -17.70 -2.10 21.10
CA SER A 300 -17.50 -1.55 22.46
C SER A 300 -18.74 -0.82 22.98
N PRO A 301 -18.89 -0.67 24.30
CA PRO A 301 -19.93 0.19 24.89
C PRO A 301 -19.72 1.65 24.49
N TYR A 302 -20.77 2.46 24.60
CA TYR A 302 -20.69 3.91 24.36
C TYR A 302 -19.63 4.56 25.23
N LEU A 303 -18.72 5.28 24.60
CA LEU A 303 -17.71 6.12 25.28
C LEU A 303 -18.30 7.48 25.60
N PHE A 304 -19.06 8.06 24.67
CA PHE A 304 -19.87 9.25 24.86
C PHE A 304 -21.33 8.91 24.57
N LYS A 305 -22.24 9.39 25.45
CA LYS A 305 -23.67 9.25 25.26
C LYS A 305 -24.33 10.58 25.59
N ASN A 306 -24.91 11.21 24.60
CA ASN A 306 -25.58 12.51 24.69
C ASN A 306 -24.63 13.57 25.31
N PHE A 307 -23.40 13.62 24.87
CA PHE A 307 -22.40 14.56 25.37
C PHE A 307 -22.53 15.90 24.65
N SER A 308 -22.61 16.99 25.46
CA SER A 308 -22.68 18.36 24.95
C SER A 308 -21.64 19.22 25.63
N LEU A 309 -21.00 20.10 24.85
CA LEU A 309 -19.95 21.01 25.32
C LEU A 309 -19.90 22.23 24.41
N ASP A 310 -19.95 23.40 24.97
CA ASP A 310 -19.74 24.67 24.28
C ASP A 310 -18.39 25.27 24.70
N ILE A 311 -17.59 25.67 23.72
CA ILE A 311 -16.30 26.34 23.85
C ILE A 311 -16.35 27.62 23.03
N ASN A 312 -16.21 28.76 23.69
CA ASN A 312 -16.27 30.05 23.04
C ASN A 312 -14.91 30.50 22.47
N GLN A 313 -14.93 31.39 21.51
CA GLN A 313 -13.73 32.01 20.96
C GLN A 313 -12.84 32.57 22.07
N GLY A 314 -11.56 32.24 22.02
CA GLY A 314 -10.55 32.70 22.98
C GLY A 314 -10.63 32.04 24.36
N GLU A 315 -11.60 31.14 24.60
CA GLU A 315 -11.74 30.43 25.88
C GLU A 315 -10.62 29.39 26.02
N ARG A 316 -10.05 29.28 27.23
CA ARG A 316 -9.02 28.31 27.59
C ARG A 316 -9.61 27.25 28.49
N ILE A 317 -9.78 26.06 28.00
CA ILE A 317 -10.39 24.96 28.76
C ILE A 317 -9.40 23.85 29.06
N GLY A 318 -9.51 23.30 30.27
CA GLY A 318 -8.85 22.08 30.69
C GLY A 318 -9.80 20.89 30.62
N ILE A 319 -9.44 19.81 29.93
CA ILE A 319 -10.19 18.57 29.96
C ILE A 319 -9.42 17.56 30.79
N ILE A 320 -9.99 17.20 31.96
CA ILE A 320 -9.38 16.27 32.91
C ILE A 320 -10.22 15.00 33.06
N GLY A 321 -9.60 13.93 33.44
CA GLY A 321 -10.26 12.64 33.69
C GLY A 321 -9.26 11.49 33.75
N GLN A 322 -9.73 10.34 34.21
CA GLN A 322 -8.91 9.14 34.26
C GLN A 322 -8.49 8.69 32.85
N THR A 323 -7.39 7.95 32.75
CA THR A 323 -6.97 7.31 31.49
C THR A 323 -8.10 6.41 30.97
N GLY A 324 -8.33 6.44 29.66
CA GLY A 324 -9.40 5.64 29.02
C GLY A 324 -10.79 6.30 28.99
N LYS A 325 -10.99 7.48 29.59
CA LYS A 325 -12.27 8.20 29.59
C LYS A 325 -12.60 8.93 28.27
N GLY A 326 -11.75 8.80 27.25
CA GLY A 326 -12.06 9.32 25.92
C GLY A 326 -11.55 10.74 25.62
N LYS A 327 -10.72 11.34 26.48
CA LYS A 327 -10.20 12.71 26.27
C LYS A 327 -9.58 12.92 24.86
N SER A 328 -8.61 12.09 24.50
CA SER A 328 -7.98 12.16 23.18
C SER A 328 -8.92 11.70 22.05
N THR A 329 -9.92 10.86 22.38
CA THR A 329 -10.95 10.45 21.42
C THR A 329 -11.87 11.61 21.05
N LEU A 330 -12.21 12.48 22.01
CA LEU A 330 -13.01 13.68 21.77
C LEU A 330 -12.34 14.61 20.74
N VAL A 331 -11.00 14.78 20.87
CA VAL A 331 -10.20 15.56 19.92
C VAL A 331 -10.17 14.88 18.54
N LYS A 332 -9.97 13.57 18.50
CA LYS A 332 -9.97 12.83 17.25
C LYS A 332 -11.33 12.90 16.52
N ILE A 333 -12.42 12.93 17.27
CA ILE A 333 -13.79 13.18 16.73
C ILE A 333 -13.89 14.60 16.16
N LEU A 334 -13.42 15.63 16.89
CA LEU A 334 -13.43 17.02 16.43
C LEU A 334 -12.62 17.22 15.13
N LEU A 335 -11.51 16.49 14.97
CA LEU A 335 -10.67 16.52 13.79
C LEU A 335 -11.12 15.55 12.69
N ASP A 336 -12.30 14.95 12.86
CA ASP A 336 -12.92 14.01 11.91
C ASP A 336 -12.01 12.80 11.57
N PHE A 337 -11.33 12.27 12.59
CA PHE A 337 -10.69 10.96 12.51
C PHE A 337 -11.64 9.83 12.89
N TYR A 338 -12.71 10.13 13.63
CA TYR A 338 -13.76 9.19 14.03
C TYR A 338 -15.13 9.78 13.77
N ASN A 339 -16.01 8.99 13.19
CA ASN A 339 -17.41 9.38 12.95
C ASN A 339 -18.27 9.21 14.21
N ILE A 340 -19.09 10.21 14.53
CA ILE A 340 -20.09 10.12 15.57
C ILE A 340 -21.33 9.32 15.09
N GLU A 341 -21.97 8.56 15.99
CA GLU A 341 -23.20 7.85 15.66
C GLU A 341 -24.45 8.76 15.70
N LYS A 342 -24.47 9.71 16.63
CA LYS A 342 -25.57 10.66 16.82
C LYS A 342 -25.04 12.02 17.24
N GLY A 343 -25.88 13.05 17.06
CA GLY A 343 -25.57 14.42 17.42
C GLY A 343 -24.85 15.19 16.31
N ASN A 344 -24.40 16.40 16.62
CA ASN A 344 -23.72 17.27 15.68
C ASN A 344 -22.55 17.98 16.35
N ILE A 345 -21.59 18.44 15.54
CA ILE A 345 -20.50 19.31 15.95
C ILE A 345 -20.55 20.55 15.08
N TYR A 346 -20.47 21.72 15.69
CA TYR A 346 -20.50 22.97 14.95
C TYR A 346 -19.21 23.75 15.18
N LEU A 347 -18.66 24.30 14.12
CA LEU A 347 -17.53 25.23 14.11
C LEU A 347 -18.02 26.60 13.62
N ASP A 348 -18.01 27.61 14.49
CA ASP A 348 -18.65 28.91 14.26
C ASP A 348 -20.09 28.79 13.71
N GLY A 349 -20.87 27.82 14.22
CA GLY A 349 -22.25 27.57 13.82
C GLY A 349 -22.42 26.74 12.54
N ILE A 350 -21.37 26.40 11.81
CA ILE A 350 -21.39 25.53 10.63
C ILE A 350 -21.21 24.09 11.07
N ASN A 351 -22.04 23.16 10.59
CA ASN A 351 -21.86 21.75 10.90
C ASN A 351 -20.53 21.24 10.31
N TYR A 352 -19.70 20.60 11.14
CA TYR A 352 -18.36 20.15 10.74
C TYR A 352 -18.38 19.13 9.58
N LYS A 353 -19.47 18.39 9.39
CA LYS A 353 -19.67 17.46 8.27
C LYS A 353 -19.78 18.15 6.91
N ASP A 354 -20.17 19.40 6.90
CA ASP A 354 -20.30 20.19 5.68
C ASP A 354 -18.98 20.89 5.31
N ILE A 355 -18.08 21.04 6.29
CA ILE A 355 -16.81 21.77 6.14
C ILE A 355 -15.75 20.88 5.49
N CYS A 356 -14.96 21.47 4.59
CA CYS A 356 -13.80 20.84 4.01
C CYS A 356 -12.82 20.34 5.10
N LEU A 357 -12.43 19.08 5.05
CA LEU A 357 -11.62 18.45 6.09
C LEU A 357 -10.25 19.13 6.27
N GLU A 358 -9.66 19.57 5.17
CA GLU A 358 -8.41 20.31 5.17
C GLU A 358 -8.53 21.63 5.95
N ASP A 359 -9.67 22.32 5.82
CA ASP A 359 -9.92 23.57 6.53
C ASP A 359 -10.10 23.36 8.02
N ILE A 360 -10.78 22.28 8.44
CA ILE A 360 -10.87 21.90 9.86
C ILE A 360 -9.46 21.78 10.45
N ARG A 361 -8.59 20.99 9.79
CA ARG A 361 -7.23 20.68 10.30
C ARG A 361 -6.22 21.82 10.13
N LYS A 362 -6.48 22.75 9.21
CA LYS A 362 -5.71 23.97 9.08
C LYS A 362 -6.01 24.96 10.20
N ASN A 363 -7.24 25.00 10.65
CA ASN A 363 -7.72 25.96 11.66
C ASN A 363 -7.68 25.41 13.09
N ILE A 364 -7.63 24.09 13.28
CA ILE A 364 -7.54 23.43 14.59
C ILE A 364 -6.28 22.59 14.61
N HIS A 365 -5.25 23.03 15.34
CA HIS A 365 -4.01 22.28 15.43
C HIS A 365 -3.94 21.43 16.71
N TYR A 366 -3.64 20.15 16.56
CA TYR A 366 -3.58 19.16 17.63
C TYR A 366 -2.13 18.70 17.90
N ILE A 367 -1.64 18.97 19.08
CA ILE A 367 -0.34 18.56 19.57
C ILE A 367 -0.54 17.28 20.40
N ASN A 368 -0.38 16.14 19.74
CA ASN A 368 -0.65 14.81 20.30
C ASN A 368 0.37 14.43 21.37
N GLN A 369 -0.04 13.55 22.30
CA GLN A 369 0.80 13.00 23.35
C GLN A 369 1.96 12.16 22.79
N LYS A 370 1.67 11.30 21.81
CA LYS A 370 2.62 10.37 21.17
C LYS A 370 2.86 10.80 19.72
N THR A 371 3.83 11.65 19.50
CA THR A 371 4.21 12.07 18.15
C THR A 371 5.62 11.57 17.83
N ILE A 372 5.83 11.19 16.59
CA ILE A 372 7.13 10.72 16.09
C ILE A 372 7.77 11.86 15.30
N LEU A 373 9.05 12.12 15.55
CA LEU A 373 9.82 13.11 14.82
C LEU A 373 10.28 12.52 13.46
N PHE A 374 10.33 13.37 12.45
CA PHE A 374 10.91 13.01 11.16
C PHE A 374 12.43 12.86 11.26
N ASN A 375 13.00 11.96 10.45
CA ASN A 375 14.45 11.79 10.32
C ASN A 375 15.08 12.99 9.59
N ASP A 376 15.07 14.13 10.26
CA ASP A 376 15.54 15.42 9.75
C ASP A 376 16.15 16.23 10.89
N THR A 377 16.61 17.45 10.62
CA THR A 377 17.16 18.34 11.66
C THR A 377 16.09 18.76 12.68
N ILE A 378 16.53 19.21 13.84
CA ILE A 378 15.63 19.77 14.86
C ILE A 378 14.88 20.98 14.29
N TYR A 379 15.56 21.88 13.57
CA TYR A 379 14.94 23.02 12.87
C TYR A 379 13.83 22.56 11.92
N ASN A 380 14.12 21.61 11.04
CA ASN A 380 13.13 21.14 10.06
C ASN A 380 11.93 20.47 10.75
N ASN A 381 12.16 19.79 11.87
CA ASN A 381 11.08 19.26 12.69
C ASN A 381 10.21 20.35 13.32
N MET A 382 10.79 21.47 13.77
CA MET A 382 10.03 22.61 14.30
C MET A 382 9.31 23.41 13.19
N LYS A 383 9.90 23.50 11.99
CA LYS A 383 9.30 24.16 10.82
C LYS A 383 8.18 23.37 10.15
N TYR A 384 8.05 22.10 10.46
CA TYR A 384 7.08 21.25 9.77
C TYR A 384 5.64 21.78 9.88
N GLY A 385 5.08 22.19 8.75
CA GLY A 385 3.73 22.75 8.65
C GLY A 385 3.61 24.24 8.91
N ASN A 386 4.72 24.97 9.07
CA ASN A 386 4.77 26.43 9.15
C ASN A 386 5.87 27.00 8.25
N ASP A 387 5.83 28.32 7.98
CA ASP A 387 6.76 29.03 7.08
C ASP A 387 7.89 29.75 7.85
N GLU A 388 8.19 29.36 9.06
CA GLU A 388 9.21 30.02 9.89
C GLU A 388 10.63 29.73 9.39
N THR A 389 11.54 30.71 9.59
CA THR A 389 12.96 30.56 9.26
C THR A 389 13.74 29.99 10.47
N ASP A 390 14.98 29.52 10.24
CA ASP A 390 15.85 29.04 11.31
C ASP A 390 16.16 30.16 12.30
N GLU A 391 16.33 31.39 11.82
CA GLU A 391 16.58 32.57 12.64
C GLU A 391 15.36 32.92 13.52
N SER A 392 14.15 32.87 12.96
CA SER A 392 12.92 33.16 13.71
C SER A 392 12.70 32.13 14.82
N ILE A 393 12.94 30.85 14.53
CA ILE A 393 12.84 29.76 15.52
C ILE A 393 13.88 29.95 16.64
N LEU A 394 15.13 30.28 16.30
CA LEU A 394 16.17 30.55 17.28
C LEU A 394 15.81 31.75 18.17
N GLN A 395 15.29 32.84 17.59
CA GLN A 395 14.81 34.00 18.35
C GLN A 395 13.64 33.63 19.27
N PHE A 396 12.71 32.80 18.77
CA PHE A 396 11.59 32.28 19.54
C PHE A 396 12.04 31.44 20.74
N LEU A 397 13.00 30.52 20.53
CA LEU A 397 13.55 29.71 21.61
C LEU A 397 14.28 30.57 22.67
N LYS A 398 15.09 31.56 22.23
CA LYS A 398 15.77 32.50 23.13
C LYS A 398 14.80 33.35 23.96
N LYS A 399 13.69 33.79 23.33
CA LYS A 399 12.64 34.55 24.01
C LYS A 399 12.09 33.83 25.24
N TYR A 400 12.04 32.50 25.19
CA TYR A 400 11.51 31.67 26.28
C TYR A 400 12.59 30.86 27.02
N GLU A 401 13.87 31.17 26.83
CA GLU A 401 15.02 30.53 27.50
C GLU A 401 15.10 29.00 27.20
N LEU A 402 14.51 28.56 26.07
CA LEU A 402 14.48 27.16 25.64
C LEU A 402 15.66 26.77 24.73
N ASP A 403 16.43 27.76 24.27
CA ASP A 403 17.60 27.53 23.38
C ASP A 403 18.69 26.74 24.07
N SER A 404 18.87 26.91 25.41
CA SER A 404 19.86 26.17 26.19
C SER A 404 19.60 24.66 26.27
N ILE A 405 18.37 24.20 25.96
CA ILE A 405 17.98 22.79 25.99
C ILE A 405 18.55 22.07 24.75
N PHE A 406 18.76 22.78 23.63
CA PHE A 406 19.22 22.23 22.37
C PHE A 406 20.68 22.65 22.11
N TYR A 407 21.60 21.68 22.16
CA TYR A 407 23.02 21.92 21.92
C TYR A 407 23.33 22.31 20.47
N ASP A 408 22.61 21.73 19.54
CA ASP A 408 22.71 21.98 18.10
C ASP A 408 21.38 21.73 17.42
N LEU A 409 20.75 22.77 16.91
CA LEU A 409 19.48 22.71 16.21
C LEU A 409 19.58 22.13 14.78
N ASN A 410 20.79 22.09 14.21
CA ASN A 410 21.08 21.45 12.93
C ASN A 410 21.33 19.94 13.08
N LYS A 411 21.39 19.43 14.30
CA LYS A 411 21.55 18.00 14.54
C LYS A 411 20.40 17.23 13.90
N LYS A 412 20.77 16.23 13.10
CA LYS A 412 19.80 15.29 12.53
C LYS A 412 19.27 14.35 13.60
N ILE A 413 17.97 14.18 13.58
CA ILE A 413 17.27 13.22 14.43
C ILE A 413 17.10 11.95 13.62
N GLU A 414 17.54 10.83 14.16
CA GLU A 414 17.41 9.52 13.54
C GLU A 414 16.50 8.63 14.39
N LYS A 415 16.05 7.51 13.83
CA LYS A 415 15.24 6.48 14.53
C LYS A 415 14.06 7.07 15.32
N ASN A 416 13.28 7.92 14.64
CA ASN A 416 12.04 8.46 15.20
C ASN A 416 12.22 9.29 16.48
N GLY A 417 13.39 9.87 16.71
CA GLY A 417 13.67 10.70 17.87
C GLY A 417 14.38 10.00 19.02
N SER A 418 14.72 8.71 18.91
CA SER A 418 15.34 7.93 20.00
C SER A 418 16.70 8.48 20.48
N MET A 419 17.32 9.39 19.73
CA MET A 419 18.62 10.02 20.06
C MET A 419 18.49 11.28 20.93
N ILE A 420 17.30 11.75 21.23
CA ILE A 420 17.03 12.91 22.08
C ILE A 420 16.07 12.55 23.19
N SER A 421 16.15 13.27 24.33
CA SER A 421 15.28 12.99 25.48
C SER A 421 13.79 13.19 25.13
N MET A 422 12.90 12.50 25.82
CA MET A 422 11.45 12.67 25.65
C MET A 422 11.02 14.13 25.89
N GLY A 423 11.63 14.82 26.84
CA GLY A 423 11.38 16.24 27.10
C GLY A 423 11.75 17.11 25.90
N MET A 424 12.93 16.89 25.28
CA MET A 424 13.34 17.60 24.07
C MET A 424 12.39 17.35 22.90
N GLN A 425 11.97 16.09 22.68
CA GLN A 425 10.97 15.75 21.68
C GLN A 425 9.67 16.54 21.90
N LYS A 426 9.21 16.59 23.14
CA LYS A 426 8.00 17.30 23.52
C LYS A 426 8.08 18.80 23.23
N ILE A 427 9.22 19.43 23.53
CA ILE A 427 9.44 20.85 23.25
C ILE A 427 9.40 21.12 21.74
N ILE A 428 10.00 20.25 20.92
CA ILE A 428 9.94 20.37 19.45
C ILE A 428 8.48 20.37 18.97
N PHE A 429 7.64 19.47 19.49
CA PHE A 429 6.22 19.43 19.10
C PHE A 429 5.43 20.65 19.58
N LEU A 430 5.72 21.12 20.80
CA LEU A 430 5.06 22.32 21.33
C LEU A 430 5.42 23.54 20.52
N VAL A 431 6.71 23.76 20.23
CA VAL A 431 7.17 24.87 19.39
C VAL A 431 6.55 24.77 18.00
N ARG A 432 6.60 23.59 17.35
CA ARG A 432 5.95 23.36 16.05
C ARG A 432 4.47 23.77 16.06
N GLY A 433 3.73 23.35 17.10
CA GLY A 433 2.30 23.62 17.21
C GLY A 433 1.98 25.09 17.50
N ILE A 434 2.73 25.73 18.38
CA ILE A 434 2.52 27.14 18.75
C ILE A 434 2.81 28.08 17.57
N LEU A 435 3.80 27.75 16.76
CA LEU A 435 4.16 28.50 15.55
C LEU A 435 3.11 28.38 14.42
N GLN A 436 2.13 27.45 14.55
CA GLN A 436 1.01 27.38 13.62
C GLN A 436 0.10 28.60 13.78
N LYS A 437 -0.20 29.25 12.66
CA LYS A 437 -1.09 30.44 12.62
C LYS A 437 -2.56 29.98 12.57
N CYS A 438 -3.04 29.29 13.60
CA CYS A 438 -4.41 28.79 13.70
C CYS A 438 -5.15 29.39 14.90
N PRO A 439 -6.50 29.52 14.82
CA PRO A 439 -7.32 30.06 15.92
C PRO A 439 -7.45 29.13 17.10
N VAL A 440 -7.36 27.80 16.91
CA VAL A 440 -7.56 26.79 17.95
C VAL A 440 -6.33 25.92 18.08
N LEU A 441 -5.83 25.79 19.33
CA LEU A 441 -4.75 24.88 19.70
C LEU A 441 -5.21 23.88 20.74
N ILE A 442 -4.89 22.61 20.50
CA ILE A 442 -5.20 21.51 21.40
C ILE A 442 -3.90 20.86 21.85
N PHE A 443 -3.67 20.81 23.14
CA PHE A 443 -2.51 20.21 23.76
C PHE A 443 -2.90 18.93 24.51
N ASP A 444 -2.36 17.79 24.11
CA ASP A 444 -2.59 16.51 24.79
C ASP A 444 -1.37 16.12 25.63
N GLU A 445 -1.52 16.18 26.95
CA GLU A 445 -0.47 15.94 27.95
C GLU A 445 0.81 16.73 27.64
N PRO A 446 0.75 18.08 27.54
CA PRO A 446 1.88 18.90 27.07
C PRO A 446 3.11 18.84 27.95
N PHE A 447 2.97 18.50 29.26
CA PHE A 447 4.04 18.52 30.25
C PHE A 447 4.58 17.15 30.61
N SER A 448 4.06 16.08 30.00
CA SER A 448 4.51 14.72 30.27
C SER A 448 5.98 14.54 29.83
N GLY A 449 6.83 14.09 30.76
CA GLY A 449 8.25 13.84 30.52
C GLY A 449 9.15 15.09 30.48
N ILE A 450 8.65 16.24 30.95
CA ILE A 450 9.38 17.50 31.09
C ILE A 450 9.68 17.75 32.59
N ASP A 451 10.91 18.16 32.90
CA ASP A 451 11.29 18.54 34.27
C ASP A 451 10.62 19.85 34.74
N GLN A 452 10.58 20.10 36.04
CA GLN A 452 9.84 21.23 36.59
C GLN A 452 10.34 22.61 36.12
N ASN A 453 11.65 22.79 35.90
CA ASN A 453 12.18 24.08 35.44
C ASN A 453 11.75 24.35 34.01
N THR A 454 11.94 23.38 33.13
CA THR A 454 11.50 23.45 31.75
C THR A 454 9.97 23.58 31.64
N ARG A 455 9.19 22.92 32.51
CA ARG A 455 7.74 23.06 32.59
C ARG A 455 7.30 24.51 32.79
N ARG A 456 7.98 25.26 33.69
CA ARG A 456 7.68 26.69 33.92
C ARG A 456 7.90 27.53 32.63
N LEU A 457 9.02 27.30 31.93
CA LEU A 457 9.32 28.02 30.69
C LEU A 457 8.29 27.72 29.63
N VAL A 458 7.92 26.45 29.46
CA VAL A 458 6.90 26.01 28.50
C VAL A 458 5.52 26.55 28.85
N LEU A 459 5.12 26.58 30.14
CA LEU A 459 3.88 27.20 30.60
C LEU A 459 3.85 28.69 30.25
N HIS A 460 4.94 29.41 30.53
CA HIS A 460 5.07 30.83 30.16
C HIS A 460 4.95 31.03 28.63
N MET A 461 5.61 30.20 27.84
CA MET A 461 5.51 30.23 26.40
C MET A 461 4.07 30.01 25.93
N ILE A 462 3.40 28.97 26.42
CA ILE A 462 2.00 28.69 26.07
C ILE A 462 1.11 29.88 26.46
N ASP A 463 1.23 30.40 27.68
CA ASP A 463 0.42 31.52 28.12
C ASP A 463 0.57 32.77 27.24
N GLN A 464 1.82 33.14 26.89
CA GLN A 464 2.07 34.35 26.13
C GLN A 464 1.66 34.25 24.63
N GLU A 465 1.93 33.10 23.98
CA GLU A 465 1.73 32.93 22.55
C GLU A 465 0.29 32.55 22.18
N THR A 466 -0.55 32.28 23.18
CA THR A 466 -1.91 31.81 22.92
C THR A 466 -3.01 32.75 23.46
N LYS A 467 -2.67 33.99 23.85
CA LYS A 467 -3.61 34.94 24.47
C LYS A 467 -4.90 35.21 23.70
N ASN A 468 -4.85 35.11 22.37
CA ASN A 468 -5.98 35.40 21.50
C ASN A 468 -6.50 34.16 20.76
N LYS A 469 -6.18 32.96 21.28
CA LYS A 469 -6.57 31.70 20.66
C LYS A 469 -7.49 30.90 21.60
N THR A 470 -8.37 30.12 21.03
CA THR A 470 -9.11 29.09 21.79
C THR A 470 -8.17 27.94 22.13
N ILE A 471 -8.08 27.56 23.40
CA ILE A 471 -7.14 26.57 23.89
C ILE A 471 -7.87 25.42 24.57
N ILE A 472 -7.49 24.19 24.20
CA ILE A 472 -7.93 22.97 24.88
C ILE A 472 -6.70 22.25 25.41
N ILE A 473 -6.57 22.11 26.74
CA ILE A 473 -5.48 21.36 27.37
C ILE A 473 -6.06 20.09 27.96
N ILE A 474 -5.63 18.97 27.46
CA ILE A 474 -5.94 17.64 28.00
C ILE A 474 -4.81 17.27 28.96
N THR A 475 -5.13 17.01 30.21
CA THR A 475 -4.11 16.59 31.19
C THR A 475 -4.74 15.86 32.38
N HIS A 476 -3.94 15.08 33.06
CA HIS A 476 -4.27 14.48 34.34
C HIS A 476 -3.64 15.26 35.51
N ASP A 477 -2.74 16.20 35.23
CA ASP A 477 -2.02 17.02 36.19
C ASP A 477 -2.28 18.51 35.94
N LEU A 478 -2.90 19.19 36.90
CA LEU A 478 -3.28 20.61 36.83
C LEU A 478 -2.22 21.56 37.40
N GLU A 479 -1.13 21.05 37.99
CA GLU A 479 -0.12 21.87 38.65
C GLU A 479 0.37 23.00 37.74
N GLY A 480 0.10 24.25 38.16
CA GLY A 480 0.47 25.48 37.46
C GLY A 480 -0.36 25.82 36.23
N ILE A 481 -1.23 24.93 35.75
CA ILE A 481 -2.08 25.17 34.59
C ILE A 481 -3.39 25.87 34.97
N GLU A 482 -3.86 25.66 36.21
CA GLU A 482 -5.12 26.22 36.73
C GLU A 482 -5.22 27.73 36.52
N ASN A 483 -4.09 28.43 36.66
CA ASN A 483 -4.04 29.89 36.57
C ASN A 483 -4.20 30.43 35.13
N ILE A 484 -4.08 29.59 34.13
CA ILE A 484 -4.22 29.97 32.70
C ILE A 484 -5.50 29.44 32.06
N LEU A 485 -6.34 28.69 32.80
CA LEU A 485 -7.60 28.12 32.33
C LEU A 485 -8.77 28.93 32.82
N ASP A 486 -9.74 29.18 31.92
CA ASP A 486 -11.03 29.78 32.22
C ASP A 486 -12.05 28.77 32.78
N LYS A 487 -11.93 27.49 32.31
CA LYS A 487 -12.89 26.44 32.63
C LYS A 487 -12.23 25.08 32.69
N ILE A 488 -12.66 24.24 33.63
CA ILE A 488 -12.22 22.86 33.75
C ILE A 488 -13.39 21.91 33.56
N ILE A 489 -13.25 20.93 32.66
CA ILE A 489 -14.24 19.91 32.32
C ILE A 489 -13.74 18.55 32.78
N LYS A 490 -14.55 17.82 33.51
CA LYS A 490 -14.25 16.43 33.93
C LYS A 490 -15.01 15.45 33.02
N LEU A 491 -14.27 14.55 32.37
CA LEU A 491 -14.81 13.42 31.61
C LEU A 491 -14.86 12.14 32.42
#